data_f2c06600d4df661b5523c790a6676b24
#
_entry.id   f2c06600d4df661b5523c790a6676b24
#
_cell.length_a   1.000
_cell.length_b   1.000
_cell.length_c   1.000
_cell.angle_alpha   90.00
_cell.angle_beta   90.00
_cell.angle_gamma   90.00
#
_symmetry.space_group_name_H-M   'P 1'
#
loop_
_entity.id
_entity.type
_entity.pdbx_description
1 polymer ?
#
loop_
_entity_poly.entity_id
_entity_poly.type
_entity_poly.pdbx_seq_one_letter_code
_entity_poly.pdbx_strand_id
1 'polypeptide(L)'
;MESREYALNRTKAQIACESRVQKRLFKVAREIASLASKYRRGATLTNENGFIAASQRIALGVADGIESDIAVCAKTACSVLNIGTKNTEDFLVSKVFGRTSMERTTSYLKNFAEDMVRMCKAGVLMKYTDSQLMFAIRTGYKDPYTTSVITKARKEDINIATPSYGKGVFHSAYQNIARNARQMVAVAWGRAEQQYGKEHGAIGYNIFRGSSYLCPICDDETTYLHHFGDPFPPLHSNCRCFIKFVYKKEEE
;
A
#
# COMPACT_ATOMS: atom_id res chain seq x y z
N MET A 1 10.86 -15.03 21.27
CA MET A 1 9.50 -14.47 21.05
C MET A 1 8.64 -15.53 20.41
N GLU A 2 7.38 -15.68 20.83
CA GLU A 2 6.47 -16.61 20.20
C GLU A 2 6.13 -16.16 18.76
N SER A 3 6.07 -17.12 17.84
CA SER A 3 5.83 -16.85 16.41
C SER A 3 4.50 -16.12 16.16
N ARG A 4 3.47 -16.39 17.00
CA ARG A 4 2.18 -15.70 16.93
C ARG A 4 2.29 -14.23 17.33
N GLU A 5 3.09 -13.93 18.34
CA GLU A 5 3.37 -12.54 18.77
C GLU A 5 4.12 -11.77 17.68
N TYR A 6 5.11 -12.41 17.05
CA TYR A 6 5.80 -11.83 15.92
C TYR A 6 4.87 -11.48 14.77
N ALA A 7 3.97 -12.39 14.39
CA ALA A 7 2.96 -12.15 13.35
C ALA A 7 2.00 -11.00 13.72
N LEU A 8 1.66 -10.86 14.99
CA LEU A 8 0.85 -9.74 15.49
C LEU A 8 1.62 -8.41 15.35
N ASN A 9 2.90 -8.38 15.71
CA ASN A 9 3.75 -7.19 15.59
C ASN A 9 3.95 -6.81 14.11
N ARG A 10 4.12 -7.77 13.19
CA ARG A 10 4.09 -7.56 11.75
C ARG A 10 2.80 -6.86 11.30
N THR A 11 1.66 -7.33 11.80
CA THR A 11 0.36 -6.72 11.48
C THR A 11 0.26 -5.29 12.00
N LYS A 12 0.72 -5.02 13.22
CA LYS A 12 0.79 -3.66 13.78
C LYS A 12 1.67 -2.74 12.94
N ALA A 13 2.83 -3.22 12.48
CA ALA A 13 3.73 -2.46 11.61
C ALA A 13 3.09 -2.13 10.26
N GLN A 14 2.34 -3.07 9.66
CA GLN A 14 1.58 -2.83 8.43
C GLN A 14 0.53 -1.74 8.61
N ILE A 15 -0.24 -1.79 9.70
CA ILE A 15 -1.29 -0.80 10.02
C ILE A 15 -0.66 0.58 10.27
N ALA A 16 0.46 0.62 11.00
CA ALA A 16 1.18 1.87 11.27
C ALA A 16 1.70 2.51 9.98
N CYS A 17 2.28 1.71 9.07
CA CYS A 17 2.74 2.17 7.77
C CYS A 17 1.56 2.73 6.94
N GLU A 18 0.47 1.97 6.85
CA GLU A 18 -0.73 2.41 6.11
C GLU A 18 -1.28 3.73 6.66
N SER A 19 -1.33 3.89 7.98
CA SER A 19 -1.79 5.14 8.61
C SER A 19 -0.91 6.34 8.25
N ARG A 20 0.42 6.17 8.18
CA ARG A 20 1.36 7.23 7.77
C ARG A 20 1.15 7.59 6.30
N VAL A 21 1.09 6.58 5.43
CA VAL A 21 0.81 6.76 3.99
C VAL A 21 -0.53 7.47 3.78
N GLN A 22 -1.58 7.07 4.50
CA GLN A 22 -2.89 7.72 4.44
C GLN A 22 -2.81 9.21 4.79
N LYS A 23 -2.08 9.58 5.84
CA LYS A 23 -1.91 10.99 6.23
C LYS A 23 -1.24 11.81 5.11
N ARG A 24 -0.22 11.26 4.43
CA ARG A 24 0.44 11.92 3.30
C ARG A 24 -0.52 12.09 2.12
N LEU A 25 -1.22 11.04 1.72
CA LEU A 25 -2.15 11.08 0.60
C LEU A 25 -3.35 12.01 0.88
N PHE A 26 -3.82 12.05 2.12
CA PHE A 26 -4.85 13.01 2.53
C PHE A 26 -4.38 14.46 2.36
N LYS A 27 -3.13 14.78 2.73
CA LYS A 27 -2.53 16.09 2.52
C LYS A 27 -2.47 16.43 1.03
N VAL A 28 -1.96 15.51 0.20
CA VAL A 28 -1.91 15.66 -1.27
C VAL A 28 -3.29 15.91 -1.85
N ALA A 29 -4.30 15.13 -1.46
CA ALA A 29 -5.67 15.30 -1.94
C ALA A 29 -6.22 16.71 -1.64
N ARG A 30 -5.96 17.22 -0.44
CA ARG A 30 -6.36 18.58 -0.03
C ARG A 30 -5.63 19.68 -0.84
N GLU A 31 -4.34 19.51 -1.05
CA GLU A 31 -3.54 20.46 -1.83
C GLU A 31 -4.00 20.53 -3.29
N ILE A 32 -4.33 19.38 -3.90
CA ILE A 32 -4.90 19.33 -5.25
C ILE A 32 -6.29 19.99 -5.29
N ALA A 33 -7.14 19.72 -4.29
CA ALA A 33 -8.44 20.38 -4.19
C ALA A 33 -8.32 21.91 -4.06
N SER A 34 -7.40 22.41 -3.25
CA SER A 34 -7.11 23.84 -3.15
C SER A 34 -6.57 24.44 -4.47
N LEU A 35 -5.77 23.65 -5.20
CA LEU A 35 -5.22 24.08 -6.48
C LEU A 35 -6.31 24.25 -7.55
N ALA A 36 -7.40 23.48 -7.47
CA ALA A 36 -8.48 23.47 -8.46
C ALA A 36 -9.08 24.88 -8.69
N SER A 37 -9.16 25.74 -7.65
CA SER A 37 -9.67 27.11 -7.75
C SER A 37 -8.88 27.96 -8.77
N LYS A 38 -7.56 27.73 -8.92
CA LYS A 38 -6.69 28.45 -9.87
C LYS A 38 -6.98 28.06 -11.33
N TYR A 39 -7.52 26.88 -11.55
CA TYR A 39 -7.85 26.34 -12.87
C TYR A 39 -9.35 26.41 -13.19
N ARG A 40 -10.16 26.93 -12.26
CA ARG A 40 -11.59 27.05 -12.42
C ARG A 40 -11.98 28.33 -13.11
N ARG A 41 -12.89 28.24 -14.10
CA ARG A 41 -13.60 29.36 -14.73
C ARG A 41 -15.09 29.00 -14.81
N GLY A 42 -15.90 29.55 -13.92
CA GLY A 42 -17.31 29.20 -13.81
C GLY A 42 -17.49 27.71 -13.48
N ALA A 43 -18.21 26.99 -14.32
CA ALA A 43 -18.47 25.56 -14.18
C ALA A 43 -17.50 24.66 -14.99
N THR A 44 -16.33 25.17 -15.41
CA THR A 44 -15.35 24.42 -16.18
C THR A 44 -13.97 24.51 -15.58
N LEU A 45 -13.12 23.50 -15.82
CA LEU A 45 -11.67 23.58 -15.60
C LEU A 45 -11.00 24.01 -16.90
N THR A 46 -10.23 25.09 -16.82
CA THR A 46 -9.37 25.55 -17.92
C THR A 46 -7.99 24.92 -17.79
N ASN A 47 -7.30 24.70 -18.93
CA ASN A 47 -5.96 24.13 -18.95
C ASN A 47 -5.85 22.82 -18.13
N GLU A 48 -6.69 21.84 -18.45
CA GLU A 48 -6.75 20.56 -17.74
C GLU A 48 -5.37 19.86 -17.68
N ASN A 49 -4.60 19.90 -18.76
CA ASN A 49 -3.25 19.33 -18.80
C ASN A 49 -2.28 20.01 -17.81
N GLY A 50 -2.35 21.33 -17.70
CA GLY A 50 -1.58 22.09 -16.71
C GLY A 50 -1.99 21.74 -15.28
N PHE A 51 -3.29 21.55 -15.03
CA PHE A 51 -3.80 21.10 -13.73
C PHE A 51 -3.34 19.69 -13.39
N ILE A 52 -3.40 18.73 -14.34
CA ILE A 52 -2.86 17.38 -14.17
C ILE A 52 -1.36 17.44 -13.82
N ALA A 53 -0.55 18.15 -14.61
CA ALA A 53 0.89 18.26 -14.39
C ALA A 53 1.24 18.87 -13.01
N ALA A 54 0.53 19.91 -12.59
CA ALA A 54 0.71 20.53 -11.29
C ALA A 54 0.28 19.57 -10.16
N SER A 55 -0.81 18.85 -10.31
CA SER A 55 -1.31 17.85 -9.36
C SER A 55 -0.34 16.67 -9.23
N GLN A 56 0.25 16.20 -10.34
CA GLN A 56 1.26 15.15 -10.32
C GLN A 56 2.53 15.59 -9.59
N ARG A 57 2.97 16.84 -9.74
CA ARG A 57 4.12 17.37 -8.97
C ARG A 57 3.86 17.36 -7.46
N ILE A 58 2.66 17.76 -7.04
CA ILE A 58 2.25 17.70 -5.63
C ILE A 58 2.29 16.24 -5.12
N ALA A 59 1.70 15.32 -5.88
CA ALA A 59 1.66 13.91 -5.49
C ALA A 59 3.05 13.28 -5.44
N LEU A 60 3.89 13.53 -6.43
CA LEU A 60 5.26 12.99 -6.48
C LEU A 60 6.15 13.52 -5.35
N GLY A 61 5.89 14.73 -4.86
CA GLY A 61 6.61 15.33 -3.74
C GLY A 61 6.51 14.57 -2.42
N VAL A 62 5.64 13.56 -2.31
CA VAL A 62 5.54 12.71 -1.11
C VAL A 62 6.12 11.30 -1.31
N ALA A 63 6.69 10.98 -2.48
CA ALA A 63 7.19 9.64 -2.81
C ALA A 63 8.28 9.17 -1.83
N ASP A 64 9.32 9.95 -1.64
CA ASP A 64 10.42 9.65 -0.71
C ASP A 64 9.92 9.49 0.73
N GLY A 65 8.94 10.30 1.11
CA GLY A 65 8.31 10.20 2.42
C GLY A 65 7.54 8.90 2.62
N ILE A 66 6.86 8.39 1.59
CA ILE A 66 6.16 7.10 1.62
C ILE A 66 7.18 5.96 1.73
N GLU A 67 8.25 5.98 0.92
CA GLU A 67 9.30 4.95 0.97
C GLU A 67 10.04 4.97 2.34
N SER A 68 10.27 6.15 2.90
CA SER A 68 10.81 6.28 4.26
C SER A 68 9.87 5.67 5.32
N ASP A 69 8.55 5.90 5.22
CA ASP A 69 7.59 5.29 6.14
C ASP A 69 7.56 3.76 6.01
N ILE A 70 7.67 3.23 4.78
CA ILE A 70 7.81 1.79 4.52
C ILE A 70 9.08 1.26 5.18
N ALA A 71 10.23 1.92 4.96
CA ALA A 71 11.52 1.50 5.50
C ALA A 71 11.53 1.49 7.04
N VAL A 72 11.00 2.53 7.68
CA VAL A 72 10.90 2.60 9.14
C VAL A 72 10.07 1.43 9.69
N CYS A 73 8.89 1.16 9.10
CA CYS A 73 8.03 0.09 9.56
C CYS A 73 8.58 -1.32 9.23
N ALA A 74 9.33 -1.46 8.14
CA ALA A 74 10.01 -2.71 7.78
C ALA A 74 11.15 -3.04 8.76
N LYS A 75 11.98 -2.05 9.08
CA LYS A 75 13.15 -2.22 9.98
C LYS A 75 12.77 -2.54 11.43
N THR A 76 11.54 -2.26 11.85
CA THR A 76 11.09 -2.68 13.19
C THR A 76 11.14 -4.20 13.38
N ALA A 77 11.08 -4.99 12.30
CA ALA A 77 11.29 -6.44 12.35
C ALA A 77 12.67 -6.80 12.91
N CYS A 78 13.71 -6.12 12.40
CA CYS A 78 15.09 -6.36 12.83
C CYS A 78 15.30 -5.98 14.30
N SER A 79 14.71 -4.88 14.75
CA SER A 79 14.75 -4.47 16.16
C SER A 79 14.05 -5.49 17.07
N VAL A 80 12.92 -6.03 16.64
CA VAL A 80 12.16 -7.04 17.40
C VAL A 80 12.92 -8.37 17.51
N LEU A 81 13.67 -8.74 16.47
CA LEU A 81 14.46 -9.99 16.42
C LEU A 81 15.91 -9.80 16.90
N ASN A 82 16.33 -8.58 17.17
CA ASN A 82 17.72 -8.22 17.51
C ASN A 82 18.73 -8.70 16.45
N ILE A 83 18.44 -8.44 15.17
CA ILE A 83 19.28 -8.77 14.01
C ILE A 83 19.70 -7.52 13.23
N GLY A 84 20.71 -7.64 12.38
CA GLY A 84 21.16 -6.55 11.51
C GLY A 84 20.13 -6.15 10.45
N THR A 85 20.13 -4.86 10.06
CA THR A 85 19.13 -4.30 9.11
C THR A 85 19.50 -4.47 7.63
N LYS A 86 20.75 -4.85 7.33
CA LYS A 86 21.30 -4.84 5.95
C LYS A 86 20.40 -5.61 4.95
N ASN A 87 20.03 -6.83 5.27
CA ASN A 87 19.21 -7.65 4.37
C ASN A 87 17.82 -7.04 4.11
N THR A 88 17.24 -6.36 5.11
CA THR A 88 15.99 -5.61 4.96
C THR A 88 16.17 -4.39 4.07
N GLU A 89 17.27 -3.66 4.22
CA GLU A 89 17.61 -2.50 3.39
C GLU A 89 17.84 -2.91 1.94
N ASP A 90 18.62 -3.94 1.70
CA ASP A 90 18.88 -4.50 0.36
C ASP A 90 17.58 -4.95 -0.32
N PHE A 91 16.67 -5.57 0.45
CA PHE A 91 15.35 -5.93 -0.07
C PHE A 91 14.52 -4.71 -0.47
N LEU A 92 14.47 -3.67 0.34
CA LEU A 92 13.62 -2.49 0.09
C LEU A 92 13.98 -1.77 -1.21
N VAL A 93 15.25 -1.82 -1.63
CA VAL A 93 15.71 -1.23 -2.90
C VAL A 93 15.71 -2.24 -4.05
N SER A 94 15.45 -3.53 -3.78
CA SER A 94 15.45 -4.57 -4.80
C SER A 94 14.23 -4.50 -5.73
N LYS A 95 14.37 -5.07 -6.92
CA LYS A 95 13.24 -5.25 -7.84
C LYS A 95 12.44 -6.50 -7.46
N VAL A 96 11.15 -6.32 -7.23
CA VAL A 96 10.18 -7.40 -7.04
C VAL A 96 9.26 -7.40 -8.26
N PHE A 97 9.17 -8.50 -9.00
CA PHE A 97 8.46 -8.57 -10.29
C PHE A 97 8.86 -7.42 -11.24
N GLY A 98 10.17 -7.21 -11.41
CA GLY A 98 10.76 -6.28 -12.37
C GLY A 98 10.72 -4.79 -11.99
N ARG A 99 10.12 -4.41 -10.83
CA ARG A 99 10.03 -3.02 -10.37
C ARG A 99 10.41 -2.88 -8.90
N THR A 100 11.06 -1.76 -8.55
CA THR A 100 11.29 -1.37 -7.17
C THR A 100 10.00 -0.88 -6.50
N SER A 101 10.00 -0.78 -5.17
CA SER A 101 8.90 -0.13 -4.43
C SER A 101 8.68 1.31 -4.87
N MET A 102 9.76 2.08 -5.00
CA MET A 102 9.74 3.48 -5.44
C MET A 102 9.09 3.65 -6.84
N GLU A 103 9.46 2.78 -7.80
CA GLU A 103 8.87 2.82 -9.15
C GLU A 103 7.36 2.57 -9.13
N ARG A 104 6.88 1.66 -8.28
CA ARG A 104 5.44 1.41 -8.09
C ARG A 104 4.76 2.58 -7.41
N THR A 105 5.31 3.07 -6.31
CA THR A 105 4.80 4.21 -5.56
C THR A 105 4.67 5.44 -6.46
N THR A 106 5.71 5.75 -7.23
CA THR A 106 5.72 6.86 -8.20
C THR A 106 4.61 6.71 -9.26
N SER A 107 4.47 5.51 -9.83
CA SER A 107 3.43 5.24 -10.82
C SER A 107 2.02 5.42 -10.22
N TYR A 108 1.77 4.87 -9.04
CA TYR A 108 0.48 5.01 -8.38
C TYR A 108 0.19 6.43 -7.89
N LEU A 109 1.21 7.21 -7.52
CA LEU A 109 1.04 8.63 -7.16
C LEU A 109 0.61 9.49 -8.35
N LYS A 110 1.13 9.22 -9.55
CA LYS A 110 0.65 9.87 -10.78
C LYS A 110 -0.84 9.58 -11.00
N ASN A 111 -1.23 8.31 -10.90
CA ASN A 111 -2.62 7.90 -11.02
C ASN A 111 -3.50 8.52 -9.92
N PHE A 112 -2.98 8.63 -8.69
CA PHE A 112 -3.69 9.26 -7.58
C PHE A 112 -3.96 10.75 -7.83
N ALA A 113 -2.97 11.47 -8.37
CA ALA A 113 -3.17 12.86 -8.78
C ALA A 113 -4.28 12.99 -9.83
N GLU A 114 -4.30 12.10 -10.84
CA GLU A 114 -5.34 12.10 -11.87
C GLU A 114 -6.73 11.73 -11.29
N ASP A 115 -6.81 10.79 -10.34
CA ASP A 115 -8.05 10.50 -9.63
C ASP A 115 -8.60 11.75 -8.93
N MET A 116 -7.72 12.51 -8.26
CA MET A 116 -8.11 13.76 -7.60
C MET A 116 -8.54 14.84 -8.61
N VAL A 117 -7.84 14.95 -9.74
CA VAL A 117 -8.24 15.87 -10.82
C VAL A 117 -9.62 15.53 -11.36
N ARG A 118 -9.92 14.24 -11.59
CA ARG A 118 -11.26 13.78 -12.03
C ARG A 118 -12.35 14.12 -11.01
N MET A 119 -12.06 13.96 -9.71
CA MET A 119 -12.98 14.38 -8.65
C MET A 119 -13.20 15.89 -8.65
N CYS A 120 -12.13 16.69 -8.82
CA CYS A 120 -12.22 18.14 -8.93
C CYS A 120 -13.05 18.54 -10.16
N LYS A 121 -12.83 17.90 -11.31
CA LYS A 121 -13.58 18.14 -12.54
C LYS A 121 -15.07 17.85 -12.33
N ALA A 122 -15.41 16.72 -11.72
CA ALA A 122 -16.80 16.38 -11.41
C ALA A 122 -17.44 17.45 -10.52
N GLY A 123 -16.80 17.86 -9.43
CA GLY A 123 -17.34 18.89 -8.54
C GLY A 123 -17.49 20.25 -9.18
N VAL A 124 -16.55 20.67 -10.05
CA VAL A 124 -16.63 21.93 -10.80
C VAL A 124 -17.79 21.90 -11.78
N LEU A 125 -17.97 20.82 -12.54
CA LEU A 125 -19.10 20.64 -13.46
C LEU A 125 -20.45 20.64 -12.73
N MET A 126 -20.51 20.09 -11.51
CA MET A 126 -21.68 20.16 -10.62
C MET A 126 -21.83 21.52 -9.91
N LYS A 127 -21.01 22.52 -10.26
CA LYS A 127 -21.04 23.87 -9.66
C LYS A 127 -20.81 23.90 -8.16
N TYR A 128 -20.06 22.93 -7.59
CA TYR A 128 -19.71 22.95 -6.17
C TYR A 128 -18.92 24.20 -5.82
N THR A 129 -19.19 24.77 -4.65
CA THR A 129 -18.29 25.78 -4.04
C THR A 129 -16.95 25.11 -3.66
N ASP A 130 -15.94 25.93 -3.40
CA ASP A 130 -14.62 25.42 -2.99
C ASP A 130 -14.70 24.61 -1.69
N SER A 131 -15.59 25.03 -0.75
CA SER A 131 -15.83 24.27 0.49
C SER A 131 -16.49 22.92 0.23
N GLN A 132 -17.49 22.86 -0.66
CA GLN A 132 -18.15 21.62 -1.05
C GLN A 132 -17.17 20.68 -1.80
N LEU A 133 -16.33 21.24 -2.67
CA LEU A 133 -15.30 20.49 -3.38
C LEU A 133 -14.27 19.90 -2.39
N MET A 134 -13.79 20.70 -1.46
CA MET A 134 -12.86 20.25 -0.42
C MET A 134 -13.48 19.13 0.43
N PHE A 135 -14.74 19.26 0.81
CA PHE A 135 -15.46 18.23 1.55
C PHE A 135 -15.59 16.93 0.74
N ALA A 136 -15.97 17.04 -0.54
CA ALA A 136 -16.13 15.90 -1.44
C ALA A 136 -14.80 15.14 -1.63
N ILE A 137 -13.68 15.86 -1.78
CA ILE A 137 -12.36 15.26 -1.87
C ILE A 137 -11.97 14.56 -0.55
N ARG A 138 -12.18 15.20 0.60
CA ARG A 138 -11.87 14.61 1.92
C ARG A 138 -12.59 13.30 2.18
N THR A 139 -13.82 13.18 1.72
CA THR A 139 -14.66 11.99 1.95
C THR A 139 -14.48 10.90 0.88
N GLY A 140 -14.10 11.27 -0.34
CA GLY A 140 -14.08 10.36 -1.50
C GLY A 140 -12.69 9.95 -2.00
N TYR A 141 -11.59 10.54 -1.54
CA TYR A 141 -10.25 10.33 -2.12
C TYR A 141 -9.74 8.87 -2.06
N LYS A 142 -10.29 8.06 -1.15
CA LYS A 142 -9.93 6.63 -1.05
C LYS A 142 -10.59 5.77 -2.12
N ASP A 143 -11.84 6.13 -2.47
CA ASP A 143 -12.69 5.41 -3.41
C ASP A 143 -13.40 6.37 -4.37
N PRO A 144 -12.66 7.02 -5.28
CA PRO A 144 -13.19 8.10 -6.12
C PRO A 144 -14.30 7.64 -7.06
N TYR A 145 -14.38 6.34 -7.40
CA TYR A 145 -15.30 5.81 -8.41
C TYR A 145 -16.49 5.04 -7.85
N THR A 146 -16.58 4.84 -6.54
CA THR A 146 -17.67 4.08 -5.90
C THR A 146 -18.59 4.94 -5.05
N THR A 147 -18.06 5.82 -4.22
CA THR A 147 -18.84 6.62 -3.24
C THR A 147 -18.35 8.07 -3.19
N SER A 148 -18.31 8.76 -4.33
CA SER A 148 -17.74 10.11 -4.38
C SER A 148 -18.57 11.09 -5.20
N VAL A 149 -18.04 12.30 -5.36
CA VAL A 149 -18.58 13.32 -6.27
C VAL A 149 -18.68 12.82 -7.73
N ILE A 150 -17.81 11.89 -8.16
CA ILE A 150 -17.85 11.30 -9.51
C ILE A 150 -19.14 10.48 -9.70
N THR A 151 -19.51 9.66 -8.73
CA THR A 151 -20.76 8.88 -8.78
C THR A 151 -21.99 9.77 -8.74
N LYS A 152 -21.94 10.87 -8.01
CA LYS A 152 -23.02 11.88 -8.03
C LYS A 152 -23.11 12.57 -9.39
N ALA A 153 -22.00 13.00 -9.94
CA ALA A 153 -21.93 13.64 -11.27
C ALA A 153 -22.51 12.73 -12.37
N ARG A 154 -22.22 11.42 -12.32
CA ARG A 154 -22.78 10.45 -13.28
C ARG A 154 -24.30 10.33 -13.20
N LYS A 155 -24.91 10.51 -12.03
CA LYS A 155 -26.37 10.53 -11.88
C LYS A 155 -27.00 11.78 -12.48
N GLU A 156 -26.23 12.82 -12.71
CA GLU A 156 -26.60 14.07 -13.38
C GLU A 156 -26.12 14.09 -14.85
N ASP A 157 -25.93 12.91 -15.46
CA ASP A 157 -25.49 12.72 -16.85
C ASP A 157 -24.11 13.34 -17.18
N ILE A 158 -23.31 13.68 -16.16
CA ILE A 158 -21.94 14.14 -16.32
C ILE A 158 -21.00 12.94 -16.41
N ASN A 159 -20.54 12.62 -17.62
CA ASN A 159 -19.66 11.47 -17.84
C ASN A 159 -18.21 11.75 -17.40
N ILE A 160 -17.77 11.04 -16.37
CA ILE A 160 -16.38 11.00 -15.93
C ILE A 160 -15.89 9.55 -16.07
N ALA A 161 -14.93 9.34 -16.95
CA ALA A 161 -14.38 8.01 -17.21
C ALA A 161 -13.68 7.41 -15.99
N THR A 162 -13.93 6.12 -15.74
CA THR A 162 -13.12 5.34 -14.78
C THR A 162 -11.89 4.81 -15.50
N PRO A 163 -10.66 5.09 -14.99
CA PRO A 163 -9.46 4.53 -15.59
C PRO A 163 -9.37 3.03 -15.36
N SER A 164 -8.68 2.34 -16.26
CA SER A 164 -8.27 0.95 -16.06
C SER A 164 -6.87 0.92 -15.46
N TYR A 165 -6.73 0.29 -14.29
CA TYR A 165 -5.43 0.06 -13.66
C TYR A 165 -4.84 -1.33 -13.97
N GLY A 166 -5.54 -2.12 -14.78
CA GLY A 166 -5.15 -3.47 -15.15
C GLY A 166 -5.81 -4.57 -14.30
N LYS A 167 -5.61 -5.83 -14.72
CA LYS A 167 -6.15 -7.01 -14.02
C LYS A 167 -5.52 -7.16 -12.63
N GLY A 168 -6.31 -7.49 -11.62
CA GLY A 168 -5.83 -7.80 -10.27
C GLY A 168 -5.35 -6.60 -9.45
N VAL A 169 -5.58 -5.35 -9.92
CA VAL A 169 -5.34 -4.13 -9.16
C VAL A 169 -6.66 -3.47 -8.77
N PHE A 170 -6.63 -2.69 -7.68
CA PHE A 170 -7.80 -1.95 -7.23
C PHE A 170 -8.15 -0.82 -8.22
N HIS A 171 -9.43 -0.50 -8.32
CA HIS A 171 -9.94 0.63 -9.09
C HIS A 171 -9.71 2.00 -8.42
N SER A 172 -8.75 2.09 -7.52
CA SER A 172 -8.34 3.29 -6.81
C SER A 172 -6.83 3.32 -6.66
N ALA A 173 -6.20 4.41 -7.07
CA ALA A 173 -4.76 4.58 -6.89
C ALA A 173 -4.36 4.62 -5.41
N TYR A 174 -5.21 5.22 -4.55
CA TYR A 174 -5.03 5.19 -3.10
C TYR A 174 -4.87 3.74 -2.58
N GLN A 175 -5.79 2.86 -2.94
CA GLN A 175 -5.77 1.47 -2.47
C GLN A 175 -4.54 0.71 -2.99
N ASN A 176 -4.08 1.01 -4.21
CA ASN A 176 -2.87 0.41 -4.76
C ASN A 176 -1.60 0.86 -4.03
N ILE A 177 -1.49 2.15 -3.65
CA ILE A 177 -0.38 2.66 -2.83
C ILE A 177 -0.40 2.00 -1.44
N ALA A 178 -1.55 1.98 -0.77
CA ALA A 178 -1.71 1.38 0.55
C ALA A 178 -1.36 -0.12 0.54
N ARG A 179 -1.78 -0.84 -0.50
CA ARG A 179 -1.45 -2.26 -0.69
C ARG A 179 0.05 -2.45 -0.90
N ASN A 180 0.70 -1.64 -1.76
CA ASN A 180 2.14 -1.72 -1.97
C ASN A 180 2.89 -1.51 -0.66
N ALA A 181 2.55 -0.48 0.11
CA ALA A 181 3.20 -0.20 1.38
C ALA A 181 3.04 -1.37 2.38
N ARG A 182 1.81 -1.88 2.56
CA ARG A 182 1.56 -3.04 3.43
C ARG A 182 2.33 -4.27 2.99
N GLN A 183 2.37 -4.55 1.68
CA GLN A 183 3.06 -5.72 1.14
C GLN A 183 4.57 -5.63 1.34
N MET A 184 5.18 -4.47 1.09
CA MET A 184 6.61 -4.26 1.29
C MET A 184 7.00 -4.48 2.75
N VAL A 185 6.23 -3.93 3.70
CA VAL A 185 6.45 -4.17 5.15
C VAL A 185 6.29 -5.65 5.48
N ALA A 186 5.24 -6.31 5.01
CA ALA A 186 4.98 -7.71 5.32
C ALA A 186 6.09 -8.65 4.81
N VAL A 187 6.57 -8.43 3.58
CA VAL A 187 7.65 -9.25 3.00
C VAL A 187 8.98 -8.98 3.72
N ALA A 188 9.26 -7.72 4.07
CA ALA A 188 10.46 -7.38 4.84
C ALA A 188 10.47 -8.08 6.21
N TRP A 189 9.33 -8.10 6.90
CA TRP A 189 9.18 -8.84 8.16
C TRP A 189 9.36 -10.34 7.98
N GLY A 190 8.79 -10.95 6.93
CA GLY A 190 9.00 -12.36 6.62
C GLY A 190 10.47 -12.68 6.35
N ARG A 191 11.18 -11.84 5.59
CA ARG A 191 12.61 -12.01 5.32
C ARG A 191 13.48 -11.89 6.57
N ALA A 192 13.18 -10.93 7.45
CA ALA A 192 13.86 -10.80 8.73
C ALA A 192 13.67 -12.03 9.61
N GLU A 193 12.43 -12.57 9.67
CA GLU A 193 12.12 -13.81 10.39
C GLU A 193 12.88 -15.01 9.81
N GLN A 194 12.94 -15.15 8.48
CA GLN A 194 13.70 -16.19 7.80
C GLN A 194 15.20 -16.09 8.09
N GLN A 195 15.77 -14.89 8.06
CA GLN A 195 17.16 -14.64 8.43
C GLN A 195 17.43 -15.08 9.86
N TYR A 196 16.60 -14.65 10.79
CA TYR A 196 16.70 -15.03 12.20
C TYR A 196 16.74 -16.55 12.39
N GLY A 197 15.82 -17.27 11.74
CA GLY A 197 15.79 -18.73 11.84
C GLY A 197 17.08 -19.38 11.33
N LYS A 198 17.63 -18.92 10.21
CA LYS A 198 18.91 -19.42 9.67
C LYS A 198 20.07 -19.16 10.61
N GLU A 199 20.17 -17.95 11.15
CA GLU A 199 21.25 -17.56 12.08
C GLU A 199 21.20 -18.33 13.41
N HIS A 200 20.01 -18.83 13.80
CA HIS A 200 19.82 -19.60 15.04
C HIS A 200 19.73 -21.12 14.81
N GLY A 201 20.17 -21.61 13.64
CA GLY A 201 20.33 -23.06 13.41
C GLY A 201 19.02 -23.81 13.14
N ALA A 202 17.94 -23.12 12.78
CA ALA A 202 16.75 -23.80 12.35
C ALA A 202 17.00 -24.59 11.06
N ILE A 203 16.46 -25.82 10.97
CA ILE A 203 16.58 -26.70 9.79
C ILE A 203 15.40 -26.55 8.83
N GLY A 204 14.32 -25.96 9.29
CA GLY A 204 13.09 -25.73 8.52
C GLY A 204 12.03 -25.01 9.36
N TYR A 205 10.82 -24.97 8.85
CA TYR A 205 9.68 -24.33 9.52
C TYR A 205 8.36 -24.95 9.08
N ASN A 206 7.37 -24.88 9.96
CA ASN A 206 5.97 -25.18 9.64
C ASN A 206 5.18 -23.89 9.54
N ILE A 207 4.26 -23.81 8.58
CA ILE A 207 3.38 -22.66 8.37
C ILE A 207 2.05 -22.93 9.07
N PHE A 208 1.52 -21.93 9.75
CA PHE A 208 0.24 -21.97 10.45
C PHE A 208 -0.69 -20.87 9.96
N ARG A 209 -1.97 -21.18 9.87
CA ARG A 209 -2.99 -20.19 9.52
C ARG A 209 -3.14 -19.15 10.63
N GLY A 210 -3.10 -17.88 10.24
CA GLY A 210 -3.38 -16.75 11.14
C GLY A 210 -4.76 -16.12 10.93
N SER A 211 -5.60 -16.77 10.11
CA SER A 211 -6.94 -16.28 9.74
C SER A 211 -7.86 -17.46 9.48
N SER A 212 -9.14 -17.31 9.81
CA SER A 212 -10.19 -18.29 9.51
C SER A 212 -10.74 -18.18 8.08
N TYR A 213 -10.34 -17.18 7.29
CA TYR A 213 -10.77 -17.07 5.90
C TYR A 213 -10.21 -18.24 5.08
N LEU A 214 -11.05 -18.83 4.23
CA LEU A 214 -10.64 -19.85 3.26
C LEU A 214 -9.63 -19.21 2.29
N CYS A 215 -8.47 -19.85 2.16
CA CYS A 215 -7.42 -19.43 1.24
C CYS A 215 -6.67 -20.67 0.73
N PRO A 216 -6.97 -21.16 -0.47
CA PRO A 216 -6.32 -22.34 -1.01
C PRO A 216 -4.79 -22.28 -0.97
N ILE A 217 -4.20 -21.12 -1.35
CA ILE A 217 -2.75 -20.91 -1.30
C ILE A 217 -2.18 -21.15 0.11
N CYS A 218 -2.86 -20.64 1.14
CA CYS A 218 -2.38 -20.83 2.52
C CYS A 218 -2.68 -22.23 3.03
N ASP A 219 -3.78 -22.85 2.61
CA ASP A 219 -4.18 -24.20 3.06
C ASP A 219 -3.19 -25.24 2.53
N ASP A 220 -2.78 -25.12 1.26
CA ASP A 220 -1.79 -26.02 0.68
C ASP A 220 -0.45 -25.95 1.42
N GLU A 221 -0.01 -24.75 1.83
CA GLU A 221 1.29 -24.55 2.48
C GLU A 221 1.32 -24.88 3.98
N THR A 222 0.20 -25.25 4.60
CA THR A 222 0.16 -25.63 6.04
C THR A 222 0.33 -27.13 6.30
N THR A 223 0.47 -27.94 5.27
CA THR A 223 0.36 -29.40 5.37
C THR A 223 1.69 -30.14 5.55
N TYR A 224 2.83 -29.46 5.37
CA TYR A 224 4.15 -30.11 5.38
C TYR A 224 5.24 -29.23 6.01
N LEU A 225 6.41 -29.87 6.27
CA LEU A 225 7.62 -29.18 6.71
C LEU A 225 8.27 -28.44 5.53
N HIS A 226 8.52 -27.18 5.67
CA HIS A 226 9.25 -26.36 4.71
C HIS A 226 10.74 -26.29 5.04
N HIS A 227 11.56 -26.24 4.00
CA HIS A 227 12.98 -25.93 4.09
C HIS A 227 13.27 -24.48 3.68
N PHE A 228 14.45 -23.96 4.05
CA PHE A 228 14.84 -22.63 3.60
C PHE A 228 15.05 -22.62 2.08
N GLY A 229 14.21 -21.88 1.38
CA GLY A 229 14.11 -21.86 -0.08
C GLY A 229 12.67 -22.09 -0.57
N ASP A 230 11.85 -22.75 0.25
CA ASP A 230 10.43 -22.94 0.00
C ASP A 230 9.64 -21.62 0.23
N PRO A 231 8.34 -21.57 -0.18
CA PRO A 231 7.48 -20.42 0.06
C PRO A 231 7.44 -20.03 1.54
N PHE A 232 7.64 -18.75 1.83
CA PHE A 232 7.68 -18.19 3.19
C PHE A 232 6.62 -17.08 3.34
N PRO A 233 5.86 -17.03 4.46
CA PRO A 233 4.87 -15.97 4.67
C PRO A 233 5.49 -14.57 4.67
N PRO A 234 4.80 -13.60 4.02
CA PRO A 234 3.44 -13.65 3.49
C PRO A 234 3.37 -14.30 2.10
N LEU A 235 2.52 -15.32 1.95
CA LEU A 235 2.34 -16.09 0.69
C LEU A 235 1.58 -15.29 -0.39
N HIS A 236 0.79 -14.33 0.03
CA HIS A 236 0.01 -13.43 -0.84
C HIS A 236 -0.27 -12.09 -0.12
N SER A 237 -0.81 -11.11 -0.84
CA SER A 237 -1.25 -9.84 -0.24
C SER A 237 -2.29 -10.10 0.87
N ASN A 238 -2.10 -9.47 2.03
CA ASN A 238 -2.91 -9.64 3.25
C ASN A 238 -2.80 -11.02 3.93
N CYS A 239 -1.80 -11.83 3.60
CA CYS A 239 -1.53 -13.09 4.30
C CYS A 239 -1.27 -12.82 5.80
N ARG A 240 -1.92 -13.63 6.66
CA ARG A 240 -1.80 -13.58 8.12
C ARG A 240 -1.07 -14.80 8.68
N CYS A 241 -0.64 -15.72 7.83
CA CYS A 241 0.07 -16.92 8.23
C CYS A 241 1.33 -16.57 9.02
N PHE A 242 1.67 -17.42 9.96
CA PHE A 242 2.88 -17.34 10.77
C PHE A 242 3.61 -18.69 10.73
N ILE A 243 4.85 -18.71 11.18
CA ILE A 243 5.68 -19.92 11.15
C ILE A 243 6.09 -20.33 12.56
N LYS A 244 6.47 -21.60 12.70
CA LYS A 244 7.28 -22.09 13.81
C LYS A 244 8.50 -22.77 13.26
N PHE A 245 9.69 -22.37 13.69
CA PHE A 245 10.93 -22.99 13.30
C PHE A 245 11.05 -24.41 13.86
N VAL A 246 11.70 -25.27 13.11
CA VAL A 246 12.08 -26.61 13.49
C VAL A 246 13.61 -26.65 13.63
N TYR A 247 14.08 -27.18 14.74
CA TYR A 247 15.49 -27.34 15.06
C TYR A 247 15.85 -28.83 15.11
N LYS A 248 17.12 -29.18 14.90
CA LYS A 248 17.56 -30.55 15.18
C LYS A 248 17.30 -30.86 16.67
N LYS A 249 16.79 -32.06 16.95
CA LYS A 249 16.81 -32.55 18.33
C LYS A 249 18.28 -32.76 18.70
N GLU A 250 18.70 -32.25 19.85
CA GLU A 250 19.96 -32.66 20.44
C GLU A 250 19.81 -34.16 20.76
N GLU A 251 20.67 -34.99 20.19
CA GLU A 251 20.80 -36.39 20.58
C GLU A 251 21.42 -36.39 22.00
N GLU A 252 20.63 -36.80 22.99
CA GLU A 252 21.09 -37.06 24.36
C GLU A 252 22.04 -38.26 24.43
#